data_b9502239d5604d83426577b2d59d4729
#
_entry.id   b9502239d5604d83426577b2d59d4729
#
_cell.length_a   1.000
_cell.length_b   1.000
_cell.length_c   1.000
_cell.angle_alpha   90.00
_cell.angle_beta   90.00
_cell.angle_gamma   90.00
#
_symmetry.space_group_name_H-M   'P 1'
#
loop_
_entity.id
_entity.type
_entity.pdbx_description
1 polymer ?
#
loop_
_entity_poly.entity_id
_entity_poly.type
_entity_poly.pdbx_seq_one_letter_code
_entity_poly.pdbx_strand_id
1 'polypeptide(L)'
;MNLLEQIKENAKKCNKRIVLPEGTEERTLKAADILIAEGIAQIILIGNPAEIKALAEKFELKNIGKATIIDPENHEKKEAYADLLVELRKSKGMTKEQALKLVLDPLYLATLMIKSGDADGEVAGAKNATGDVLRPALQIVKTLPGMSVVSGAFLLLTNKPEYGENGLIVCADCAVLPNPTAEELAQIAVATAGTARAIAKIEPRVAMLSFSTKGSAKNELVDKVVKATELAKQMAPDVMIDGEMQADAALVA
;
A
#
# COMPACT_ATOMS: atom_id res chain seq x y z
N MET A 1 6.00 16.46 18.31
CA MET A 1 6.46 15.65 17.16
C MET A 1 5.29 15.56 16.21
N ASN A 2 5.48 15.92 14.95
CA ASN A 2 4.42 15.79 13.96
C ASN A 2 4.27 14.33 13.51
N LEU A 3 3.18 14.00 12.80
CA LEU A 3 2.89 12.62 12.38
C LEU A 3 4.01 12.00 11.54
N LEU A 4 4.62 12.76 10.61
CA LEU A 4 5.68 12.25 9.75
C LEU A 4 6.95 11.90 10.56
N GLU A 5 7.29 12.71 11.55
CA GLU A 5 8.40 12.41 12.47
C GLU A 5 8.13 11.17 13.30
N GLN A 6 6.89 10.99 13.80
CA GLN A 6 6.50 9.77 14.52
C GLN A 6 6.59 8.51 13.63
N ILE A 7 6.13 8.59 12.38
CA ILE A 7 6.22 7.49 11.41
C ILE A 7 7.69 7.14 11.16
N LYS A 8 8.56 8.14 10.90
CA LYS A 8 10.00 7.92 10.68
C LYS A 8 10.67 7.25 11.89
N GLU A 9 10.43 7.76 13.09
CA GLU A 9 11.01 7.18 14.31
C GLU A 9 10.52 5.74 14.59
N ASN A 10 9.26 5.45 14.30
CA ASN A 10 8.73 4.10 14.41
C ASN A 10 9.36 3.17 13.36
N ALA A 11 9.53 3.64 12.13
CA ALA A 11 10.17 2.87 11.06
C ALA A 11 11.61 2.51 11.41
N LYS A 12 12.40 3.47 11.91
CA LYS A 12 13.79 3.21 12.39
C LYS A 12 13.85 2.11 13.44
N LYS A 13 12.92 2.13 14.41
CA LYS A 13 12.87 1.10 15.48
C LYS A 13 12.55 -0.28 14.93
N CYS A 14 11.70 -0.35 13.89
CA CYS A 14 11.31 -1.62 13.26
C CYS A 14 12.40 -2.17 12.33
N ASN A 15 13.24 -1.31 11.77
CA ASN A 15 14.36 -1.64 10.89
C ASN A 15 14.01 -2.69 9.81
N LYS A 16 12.91 -2.47 9.08
CA LYS A 16 12.35 -3.41 8.10
C LYS A 16 13.13 -3.41 6.79
N ARG A 17 13.14 -4.57 6.12
CA ARG A 17 13.72 -4.75 4.78
C ARG A 17 12.68 -4.37 3.74
N ILE A 18 12.93 -3.27 3.03
CA ILE A 18 12.01 -2.71 2.02
C ILE A 18 12.62 -2.88 0.64
N VAL A 19 11.87 -3.55 -0.24
CA VAL A 19 12.26 -3.73 -1.65
C VAL A 19 11.75 -2.56 -2.48
N LEU A 20 12.63 -2.03 -3.29
CA LEU A 20 12.35 -1.02 -4.31
C LEU A 20 12.64 -1.65 -5.68
N PRO A 21 11.62 -2.21 -6.37
CA PRO A 21 11.83 -2.98 -7.61
C PRO A 21 12.26 -2.12 -8.80
N GLU A 22 12.02 -0.81 -8.74
CA GLU A 22 12.41 0.14 -9.78
C GLU A 22 13.82 0.73 -9.50
N GLY A 23 14.79 -0.16 -9.21
CA GLY A 23 16.11 0.22 -8.70
C GLY A 23 17.01 1.02 -9.65
N THR A 24 16.64 1.18 -10.93
CA THR A 24 17.33 2.04 -11.90
C THR A 24 16.61 3.36 -12.17
N GLU A 25 15.47 3.61 -11.49
CA GLU A 25 14.71 4.85 -11.62
C GLU A 25 15.30 5.93 -10.73
N GLU A 26 15.51 7.15 -11.26
CA GLU A 26 16.21 8.25 -10.59
C GLU A 26 15.60 8.63 -9.23
N ARG A 27 14.26 8.79 -9.16
CA ARG A 27 13.56 9.18 -7.92
C ARG A 27 13.66 8.09 -6.87
N THR A 28 13.59 6.82 -7.30
CA THR A 28 13.74 5.64 -6.44
C THR A 28 15.14 5.60 -5.84
N LEU A 29 16.19 5.82 -6.65
CA LEU A 29 17.57 5.85 -6.16
C LEU A 29 17.81 7.00 -5.19
N LYS A 30 17.33 8.20 -5.50
CA LYS A 30 17.43 9.36 -4.59
C LYS A 30 16.70 9.12 -3.27
N ALA A 31 15.50 8.53 -3.31
CA ALA A 31 14.77 8.16 -2.12
C ALA A 31 15.51 7.10 -1.29
N ALA A 32 16.04 6.07 -1.95
CA ALA A 32 16.86 5.03 -1.31
C ALA A 32 18.06 5.61 -0.58
N ASP A 33 18.80 6.54 -1.22
CA ASP A 33 19.96 7.20 -0.62
C ASP A 33 19.60 7.93 0.68
N ILE A 34 18.48 8.67 0.69
CA ILE A 34 17.96 9.39 1.86
C ILE A 34 17.53 8.41 2.96
N LEU A 35 16.77 7.37 2.61
CA LEU A 35 16.26 6.38 3.57
C LEU A 35 17.42 5.65 4.27
N ILE A 36 18.46 5.31 3.53
CA ILE A 36 19.67 4.68 4.06
C ILE A 36 20.44 5.64 4.95
N ALA A 37 20.64 6.90 4.52
CA ALA A 37 21.33 7.92 5.30
C ALA A 37 20.64 8.20 6.64
N GLU A 38 19.30 8.25 6.64
CA GLU A 38 18.51 8.47 7.85
C GLU A 38 18.29 7.19 8.70
N GLY A 39 18.69 6.01 8.21
CA GLY A 39 18.51 4.72 8.91
C GLY A 39 17.05 4.32 9.09
N ILE A 40 16.18 4.67 8.14
CA ILE A 40 14.72 4.44 8.24
C ILE A 40 14.37 2.97 7.98
N ALA A 41 15.07 2.33 7.02
CA ALA A 41 14.84 0.94 6.62
C ALA A 41 16.11 0.33 6.02
N GLN A 42 16.16 -0.99 5.98
CA GLN A 42 17.13 -1.73 5.16
C GLN A 42 16.62 -1.77 3.73
N ILE A 43 17.33 -1.17 2.81
CA ILE A 43 16.89 -1.03 1.42
C ILE A 43 17.43 -2.16 0.55
N ILE A 44 16.55 -2.78 -0.22
CA ILE A 44 16.85 -3.74 -1.27
C ILE A 44 16.44 -3.12 -2.60
N LEU A 45 17.40 -2.97 -3.51
CA LEU A 45 17.18 -2.48 -4.88
C LEU A 45 17.16 -3.65 -5.85
N ILE A 46 16.20 -3.70 -6.76
CA ILE A 46 16.19 -4.70 -7.84
C ILE A 46 16.61 -4.02 -9.14
N GLY A 47 17.60 -4.59 -9.81
CA GLY A 47 18.10 -4.12 -11.09
C GLY A 47 19.56 -4.54 -11.34
N ASN A 48 20.08 -4.19 -12.50
CA ASN A 48 21.47 -4.50 -12.84
C ASN A 48 22.46 -3.73 -11.93
N PRO A 49 23.36 -4.42 -11.22
CA PRO A 49 24.26 -3.77 -10.25
C PRO A 49 25.19 -2.72 -10.87
N ALA A 50 25.67 -2.98 -12.09
CA ALA A 50 26.57 -2.04 -12.79
C ALA A 50 25.82 -0.75 -13.19
N GLU A 51 24.59 -0.89 -13.66
CA GLU A 51 23.72 0.25 -14.00
C GLU A 51 23.36 1.07 -12.76
N ILE A 52 22.94 0.42 -11.67
CA ILE A 52 22.62 1.08 -10.40
C ILE A 52 23.84 1.86 -9.89
N LYS A 53 25.04 1.27 -9.95
CA LYS A 53 26.28 1.94 -9.54
C LYS A 53 26.57 3.17 -10.41
N ALA A 54 26.49 3.03 -11.72
CA ALA A 54 26.73 4.14 -12.65
C ALA A 54 25.73 5.30 -12.44
N LEU A 55 24.45 4.98 -12.18
CA LEU A 55 23.44 5.98 -11.87
C LEU A 55 23.67 6.64 -10.50
N ALA A 56 24.11 5.88 -9.50
CA ALA A 56 24.45 6.43 -8.19
C ALA A 56 25.63 7.42 -8.29
N GLU A 57 26.65 7.11 -9.08
CA GLU A 57 27.76 8.02 -9.37
C GLU A 57 27.30 9.27 -10.15
N LYS A 58 26.47 9.09 -11.18
CA LYS A 58 25.91 10.18 -11.99
C LYS A 58 25.08 11.16 -11.15
N PHE A 59 24.32 10.67 -10.18
CA PHE A 59 23.48 11.49 -9.31
C PHE A 59 24.16 11.86 -7.98
N GLU A 60 25.45 11.58 -7.82
CA GLU A 60 26.26 11.89 -6.63
C GLU A 60 25.67 11.30 -5.32
N LEU A 61 25.04 10.11 -5.40
CA LEU A 61 24.44 9.42 -4.26
C LEU A 61 25.53 8.70 -3.44
N LYS A 62 25.54 8.91 -2.13
CA LYS A 62 26.67 8.49 -1.26
C LYS A 62 26.39 7.20 -0.49
N ASN A 63 25.13 6.82 -0.36
CA ASN A 63 24.73 5.74 0.54
C ASN A 63 24.24 4.47 -0.18
N ILE A 64 24.02 4.53 -1.51
CA ILE A 64 23.52 3.39 -2.32
C ILE A 64 24.38 2.13 -2.17
N GLY A 65 25.70 2.30 -1.95
CA GLY A 65 26.61 1.17 -1.68
C GLY A 65 26.29 0.36 -0.41
N LYS A 66 25.40 0.85 0.46
CA LYS A 66 24.91 0.13 1.66
C LYS A 66 23.61 -0.65 1.39
N ALA A 67 22.95 -0.44 0.23
CA ALA A 67 21.78 -1.21 -0.17
C ALA A 67 22.16 -2.63 -0.57
N THR A 68 21.27 -3.58 -0.33
CA THR A 68 21.35 -4.89 -0.99
C THR A 68 20.86 -4.73 -2.43
N ILE A 69 21.66 -5.13 -3.41
CA ILE A 69 21.28 -5.07 -4.83
C ILE A 69 21.03 -6.49 -5.32
N ILE A 70 19.85 -6.72 -5.89
CA ILE A 70 19.42 -8.00 -6.45
C ILE A 70 19.31 -7.86 -7.97
N ASP A 71 20.10 -8.65 -8.69
CA ASP A 71 20.02 -8.77 -10.15
C ASP A 71 19.01 -9.87 -10.51
N PRO A 72 17.87 -9.56 -11.14
CA PRO A 72 16.88 -10.58 -11.52
C PRO A 72 17.46 -11.67 -12.43
N GLU A 73 18.43 -11.33 -13.28
CA GLU A 73 19.05 -12.28 -14.22
C GLU A 73 19.95 -13.29 -13.50
N ASN A 74 20.66 -12.86 -12.45
CA ASN A 74 21.75 -13.61 -11.79
C ASN A 74 21.44 -13.89 -10.31
N HIS A 75 20.16 -14.00 -9.93
CA HIS A 75 19.76 -14.22 -8.54
C HIS A 75 19.82 -15.70 -8.15
N GLU A 76 20.51 -16.01 -7.05
CA GLU A 76 20.72 -17.38 -6.57
C GLU A 76 19.44 -18.15 -6.23
N LYS A 77 18.38 -17.43 -5.76
CA LYS A 77 17.07 -18.01 -5.40
C LYS A 77 16.07 -18.03 -6.56
N LYS A 78 16.48 -17.72 -7.79
CA LYS A 78 15.60 -17.63 -8.97
C LYS A 78 14.73 -18.87 -9.16
N GLU A 79 15.33 -20.06 -9.07
CA GLU A 79 14.62 -21.35 -9.19
C GLU A 79 13.62 -21.56 -8.05
N ALA A 80 14.01 -21.25 -6.81
CA ALA A 80 13.16 -21.39 -5.64
C ALA A 80 11.94 -20.47 -5.70
N TYR A 81 12.12 -19.23 -6.16
CA TYR A 81 10.99 -18.30 -6.37
C TYR A 81 10.07 -18.75 -7.50
N ALA A 82 10.61 -19.33 -8.59
CA ALA A 82 9.79 -19.89 -9.64
C ALA A 82 8.96 -21.08 -9.14
N ASP A 83 9.54 -21.97 -8.31
CA ASP A 83 8.82 -23.08 -7.70
C ASP A 83 7.71 -22.58 -6.77
N LEU A 84 8.00 -21.59 -5.93
CA LEU A 84 7.00 -20.94 -5.08
C LEU A 84 5.84 -20.35 -5.90
N LEU A 85 6.14 -19.66 -7.00
CA LEU A 85 5.12 -19.09 -7.88
C LEU A 85 4.26 -20.17 -8.55
N VAL A 86 4.86 -21.28 -9.00
CA VAL A 86 4.13 -22.44 -9.54
C VAL A 86 3.18 -23.00 -8.48
N GLU A 87 3.65 -23.21 -7.25
CA GLU A 87 2.82 -23.71 -6.15
C GLU A 87 1.63 -22.79 -5.88
N LEU A 88 1.88 -21.49 -5.71
CA LEU A 88 0.86 -20.48 -5.42
C LEU A 88 -0.19 -20.34 -6.53
N ARG A 89 0.20 -20.62 -7.78
CA ARG A 89 -0.64 -20.45 -8.97
C ARG A 89 -1.01 -21.75 -9.66
N LYS A 90 -0.80 -22.90 -9.00
CA LYS A 90 -1.09 -24.25 -9.53
C LYS A 90 -2.52 -24.39 -10.04
N SER A 91 -3.50 -23.88 -9.30
CA SER A 91 -4.91 -23.90 -9.69
C SER A 91 -5.26 -23.06 -10.94
N LYS A 92 -4.33 -22.20 -11.36
CA LYS A 92 -4.43 -21.36 -12.57
C LYS A 92 -3.56 -21.87 -13.73
N GLY A 93 -2.98 -23.08 -13.59
CA GLY A 93 -2.18 -23.71 -14.63
C GLY A 93 -0.80 -23.07 -14.87
N MET A 94 -0.21 -22.41 -13.88
CA MET A 94 1.14 -21.84 -13.99
C MET A 94 2.18 -22.92 -14.24
N THR A 95 2.95 -22.79 -15.32
CA THR A 95 4.07 -23.68 -15.62
C THR A 95 5.38 -23.14 -15.06
N LYS A 96 6.37 -24.02 -14.86
CA LYS A 96 7.71 -23.61 -14.41
C LYS A 96 8.37 -22.63 -15.39
N GLU A 97 8.22 -22.86 -16.69
CA GLU A 97 8.77 -21.97 -17.73
C GLU A 97 8.17 -20.55 -17.64
N GLN A 98 6.85 -20.46 -17.45
CA GLN A 98 6.18 -19.17 -17.25
C GLN A 98 6.64 -18.49 -15.95
N ALA A 99 6.76 -19.25 -14.87
CA ALA A 99 7.22 -18.73 -13.59
C ALA A 99 8.66 -18.20 -13.68
N LEU A 100 9.58 -18.91 -14.32
CA LEU A 100 10.95 -18.44 -14.55
C LEU A 100 11.04 -17.13 -15.32
N LYS A 101 10.14 -16.91 -16.30
CA LYS A 101 10.04 -15.62 -17.01
C LYS A 101 9.53 -14.52 -16.10
N LEU A 102 8.52 -14.80 -15.26
CA LEU A 102 7.96 -13.82 -14.34
C LEU A 102 8.91 -13.44 -13.20
N VAL A 103 9.75 -14.33 -12.74
CA VAL A 103 10.77 -14.03 -11.71
C VAL A 103 11.81 -13.01 -12.20
N LEU A 104 11.97 -12.84 -13.53
CA LEU A 104 12.82 -11.78 -14.10
C LEU A 104 12.16 -10.39 -14.04
N ASP A 105 10.86 -10.33 -13.87
CA ASP A 105 10.14 -9.07 -13.66
C ASP A 105 10.38 -8.57 -12.23
N PRO A 106 10.92 -7.35 -12.05
CA PRO A 106 11.24 -6.81 -10.73
C PRO A 106 10.05 -6.73 -9.76
N LEU A 107 8.83 -6.48 -10.24
CA LEU A 107 7.62 -6.42 -9.41
C LEU A 107 7.22 -7.82 -8.91
N TYR A 108 7.31 -8.84 -9.77
CA TYR A 108 7.08 -10.23 -9.36
C TYR A 108 8.16 -10.72 -8.40
N LEU A 109 9.42 -10.40 -8.67
CA LEU A 109 10.55 -10.78 -7.81
C LEU A 109 10.40 -10.15 -6.42
N ALA A 110 10.14 -8.84 -6.32
CA ALA A 110 9.90 -8.14 -5.05
C ALA A 110 8.78 -8.79 -4.24
N THR A 111 7.65 -9.05 -4.88
CA THR A 111 6.50 -9.67 -4.23
C THR A 111 6.78 -11.12 -3.77
N LEU A 112 7.56 -11.89 -4.52
CA LEU A 112 8.02 -13.24 -4.12
C LEU A 112 8.99 -13.19 -2.95
N MET A 113 9.87 -12.19 -2.90
CA MET A 113 10.77 -11.96 -1.74
C MET A 113 9.97 -11.69 -0.46
N ILE A 114 8.88 -10.93 -0.54
CA ILE A 114 7.98 -10.72 0.61
C ILE A 114 7.32 -12.04 0.99
N LYS A 115 6.79 -12.78 0.03
CA LYS A 115 6.08 -14.04 0.28
C LYS A 115 6.96 -15.11 0.90
N SER A 116 8.24 -15.15 0.54
CA SER A 116 9.25 -16.08 1.10
C SER A 116 9.84 -15.61 2.44
N GLY A 117 9.58 -14.37 2.86
CA GLY A 117 10.17 -13.79 4.07
C GLY A 117 11.58 -13.23 3.88
N ASP A 118 12.05 -13.05 2.65
CA ASP A 118 13.33 -12.41 2.34
C ASP A 118 13.26 -10.88 2.38
N ALA A 119 12.04 -10.32 2.33
CA ALA A 119 11.75 -8.91 2.53
C ALA A 119 10.47 -8.73 3.37
N ASP A 120 10.28 -7.54 3.93
CA ASP A 120 9.15 -7.23 4.82
C ASP A 120 8.08 -6.37 4.12
N GLY A 121 8.45 -5.66 3.06
CA GLY A 121 7.54 -4.81 2.29
C GLY A 121 8.15 -4.35 0.98
N GLU A 122 7.29 -3.81 0.11
CA GLU A 122 7.64 -3.27 -1.20
C GLU A 122 7.07 -1.86 -1.36
N VAL A 123 7.83 -0.97 -1.98
CA VAL A 123 7.34 0.32 -2.45
C VAL A 123 7.69 0.46 -3.94
N ALA A 124 6.66 0.59 -4.76
CA ALA A 124 6.75 0.65 -6.22
C ALA A 124 5.78 1.68 -6.81
N GLY A 125 5.87 1.92 -8.11
CA GLY A 125 4.98 2.82 -8.85
C GLY A 125 5.62 4.15 -9.24
N ALA A 126 6.93 4.29 -9.11
CA ALA A 126 7.64 5.44 -9.66
C ALA A 126 7.68 5.42 -11.20
N LYS A 127 7.75 4.23 -11.80
CA LYS A 127 7.81 4.00 -13.25
C LYS A 127 6.62 3.18 -13.76
N ASN A 128 6.13 2.24 -12.96
CA ASN A 128 5.07 1.31 -13.35
C ASN A 128 3.68 1.85 -13.01
N ALA A 129 2.68 1.46 -13.79
CA ALA A 129 1.28 1.77 -13.51
C ALA A 129 0.78 1.00 -12.28
N THR A 130 -0.21 1.57 -11.56
CA THR A 130 -0.80 0.96 -10.36
C THR A 130 -1.27 -0.48 -10.59
N GLY A 131 -1.88 -0.77 -11.74
CA GLY A 131 -2.35 -2.12 -12.08
C GLY A 131 -1.23 -3.13 -12.22
N ASP A 132 -0.04 -2.72 -12.70
CA ASP A 132 1.11 -3.59 -12.85
C ASP A 132 1.75 -3.92 -11.50
N VAL A 133 1.79 -2.97 -10.57
CA VAL A 133 2.24 -3.19 -9.19
C VAL A 133 1.25 -4.09 -8.42
N LEU A 134 -0.05 -3.83 -8.51
CA LEU A 134 -1.07 -4.58 -7.78
C LEU A 134 -1.24 -6.02 -8.28
N ARG A 135 -0.97 -6.28 -9.55
CA ARG A 135 -1.16 -7.62 -10.14
C ARG A 135 -0.33 -8.71 -9.43
N PRO A 136 0.99 -8.62 -9.29
CA PRO A 136 1.77 -9.61 -8.54
C PRO A 136 1.38 -9.63 -7.05
N ALA A 137 1.12 -8.50 -6.42
CA ALA A 137 0.70 -8.44 -5.03
C ALA A 137 -0.58 -9.24 -4.78
N LEU A 138 -1.62 -9.07 -5.60
CA LEU A 138 -2.88 -9.83 -5.52
C LEU A 138 -2.71 -11.31 -5.85
N GLN A 139 -1.80 -11.64 -6.76
CA GLN A 139 -1.55 -13.03 -7.15
C GLN A 139 -0.78 -13.83 -6.11
N ILE A 140 0.15 -13.22 -5.41
CA ILE A 140 1.17 -13.86 -4.56
C ILE A 140 0.90 -13.61 -3.08
N VAL A 141 0.80 -12.37 -2.64
CA VAL A 141 0.57 -12.00 -1.23
C VAL A 141 -0.90 -12.16 -0.87
N LYS A 142 -1.79 -11.73 -1.75
CA LYS A 142 -3.26 -11.69 -1.58
C LYS A 142 -3.71 -10.65 -0.57
N THR A 143 -5.02 -10.59 -0.33
CA THR A 143 -5.65 -9.74 0.68
C THR A 143 -5.63 -10.41 2.06
N LEU A 144 -5.89 -9.64 3.10
CA LEU A 144 -6.11 -10.18 4.44
C LEU A 144 -7.31 -11.15 4.45
N PRO A 145 -7.29 -12.20 5.31
CA PRO A 145 -8.44 -13.06 5.47
C PRO A 145 -9.72 -12.28 5.79
N GLY A 146 -10.81 -12.59 5.10
CA GLY A 146 -12.09 -11.88 5.24
C GLY A 146 -12.22 -10.60 4.43
N MET A 147 -11.16 -10.13 3.78
CA MET A 147 -11.18 -8.97 2.89
C MET A 147 -11.08 -9.41 1.44
N SER A 148 -12.00 -8.97 0.59
CA SER A 148 -12.01 -9.29 -0.84
C SER A 148 -11.48 -8.15 -1.71
N VAL A 149 -11.23 -6.97 -1.12
CA VAL A 149 -10.84 -5.77 -1.84
C VAL A 149 -9.51 -5.21 -1.36
N VAL A 150 -8.86 -4.48 -2.25
CA VAL A 150 -7.73 -3.59 -1.96
C VAL A 150 -8.20 -2.16 -2.20
N SER A 151 -7.87 -1.26 -1.31
CA SER A 151 -8.24 0.16 -1.41
C SER A 151 -7.04 1.06 -1.14
N GLY A 152 -7.06 2.25 -1.73
CA GLY A 152 -6.10 3.31 -1.47
C GLY A 152 -6.60 4.26 -0.37
N ALA A 153 -5.74 4.62 0.57
CA ALA A 153 -6.07 5.62 1.59
C ALA A 153 -5.06 6.78 1.56
N PHE A 154 -5.56 8.01 1.67
CA PHE A 154 -4.75 9.20 1.88
C PHE A 154 -4.84 9.66 3.33
N LEU A 155 -3.70 9.99 3.92
CA LEU A 155 -3.60 10.72 5.17
C LEU A 155 -3.37 12.20 4.82
N LEU A 156 -4.41 13.01 5.00
CA LEU A 156 -4.38 14.44 4.69
C LEU A 156 -4.00 15.20 5.95
N LEU A 157 -2.84 15.84 5.92
CA LEU A 157 -2.39 16.75 6.98
C LEU A 157 -2.75 18.18 6.58
N THR A 158 -3.74 18.74 7.23
CA THR A 158 -4.18 20.11 6.98
C THR A 158 -3.55 21.08 7.99
N ASN A 159 -3.55 22.38 7.67
CA ASN A 159 -3.19 23.43 8.64
C ASN A 159 -4.40 23.95 9.43
N LYS A 160 -5.47 23.17 9.48
CA LYS A 160 -6.76 23.48 10.11
C LYS A 160 -7.05 22.46 11.21
N PRO A 161 -6.60 22.70 12.45
CA PRO A 161 -6.73 21.74 13.55
C PRO A 161 -8.19 21.49 13.97
N GLU A 162 -9.12 22.36 13.59
CA GLU A 162 -10.56 22.20 13.82
C GLU A 162 -11.20 21.05 13.02
N TYR A 163 -10.54 20.56 11.95
CA TYR A 163 -11.06 19.44 11.15
C TYR A 163 -10.32 18.13 11.45
N GLY A 164 -11.06 17.04 11.50
CA GLY A 164 -10.54 15.71 11.77
C GLY A 164 -9.89 15.59 13.15
N GLU A 165 -8.77 14.88 13.25
CA GLU A 165 -8.00 14.76 14.49
C GLU A 165 -6.79 15.71 14.44
N ASN A 166 -6.93 16.92 14.99
CA ASN A 166 -5.89 17.96 14.96
C ASN A 166 -5.39 18.27 13.54
N GLY A 167 -6.29 18.36 12.57
CA GLY A 167 -5.97 18.61 11.15
C GLY A 167 -5.63 17.36 10.35
N LEU A 168 -5.67 16.17 10.94
CA LEU A 168 -5.50 14.91 10.24
C LEU A 168 -6.84 14.33 9.82
N ILE A 169 -6.99 14.06 8.54
CA ILE A 169 -8.15 13.39 7.94
C ILE A 169 -7.65 12.20 7.13
N VAL A 170 -8.32 11.06 7.23
CA VAL A 170 -8.04 9.87 6.42
C VAL A 170 -9.17 9.68 5.42
N CYS A 171 -8.86 9.63 4.13
CA CYS A 171 -9.83 9.45 3.04
C CYS A 171 -9.56 8.16 2.28
N ALA A 172 -10.61 7.41 1.94
CA ALA A 172 -10.57 6.20 1.12
C ALA A 172 -11.94 5.93 0.45
N ASP A 173 -12.01 5.26 -0.70
CA ASP A 173 -10.91 4.88 -1.58
C ASP A 173 -10.52 6.06 -2.45
N CYS A 174 -9.24 6.26 -2.65
CA CYS A 174 -8.74 7.42 -3.41
C CYS A 174 -8.10 7.02 -4.75
N ALA A 175 -7.93 5.70 -5.05
CA ALA A 175 -7.07 5.34 -6.17
C ALA A 175 -7.32 3.97 -6.82
N VAL A 176 -8.06 3.05 -6.20
CA VAL A 176 -8.09 1.64 -6.63
C VAL A 176 -9.46 1.25 -7.19
N LEU A 177 -10.54 1.51 -6.45
CA LEU A 177 -11.91 1.12 -6.81
C LEU A 177 -12.75 2.35 -7.17
N PRO A 178 -12.99 2.61 -8.47
CA PRO A 178 -13.70 3.83 -8.90
C PRO A 178 -15.21 3.80 -8.55
N ASN A 179 -15.82 2.61 -8.47
CA ASN A 179 -17.24 2.45 -8.13
C ASN A 179 -17.45 1.16 -7.34
N PRO A 180 -17.11 1.12 -6.04
CA PRO A 180 -17.31 -0.05 -5.20
C PRO A 180 -18.79 -0.37 -4.99
N THR A 181 -19.11 -1.66 -4.82
CA THR A 181 -20.42 -2.12 -4.32
C THR A 181 -20.61 -1.72 -2.86
N ALA A 182 -21.79 -1.92 -2.30
CA ALA A 182 -22.04 -1.64 -0.88
C ALA A 182 -21.15 -2.51 0.04
N GLU A 183 -20.96 -3.78 -0.31
CA GLU A 183 -20.12 -4.73 0.41
C GLU A 183 -18.65 -4.34 0.36
N GLU A 184 -18.15 -3.93 -0.81
CA GLU A 184 -16.79 -3.43 -1.00
C GLU A 184 -16.56 -2.12 -0.25
N LEU A 185 -17.51 -1.18 -0.30
CA LEU A 185 -17.43 0.09 0.41
C LEU A 185 -17.39 -0.10 1.94
N ALA A 186 -18.14 -1.06 2.46
CA ALA A 186 -18.06 -1.44 3.87
C ALA A 186 -16.68 -1.97 4.26
N GLN A 187 -16.08 -2.84 3.42
CA GLN A 187 -14.73 -3.35 3.65
C GLN A 187 -13.67 -2.23 3.56
N ILE A 188 -13.83 -1.29 2.64
CA ILE A 188 -12.96 -0.10 2.54
C ILE A 188 -12.99 0.70 3.84
N ALA A 189 -14.18 0.95 4.38
CA ALA A 189 -14.35 1.69 5.64
C ALA A 189 -13.63 1.00 6.82
N VAL A 190 -13.83 -0.31 6.97
CA VAL A 190 -13.20 -1.12 8.04
C VAL A 190 -11.67 -1.18 7.88
N ALA A 191 -11.18 -1.43 6.66
CA ALA A 191 -9.74 -1.45 6.39
C ALA A 191 -9.08 -0.10 6.66
N THR A 192 -9.75 0.99 6.28
CA THR A 192 -9.27 2.37 6.50
C THR A 192 -9.26 2.73 7.97
N ALA A 193 -10.25 2.31 8.76
CA ALA A 193 -10.23 2.46 10.21
C ALA A 193 -9.02 1.75 10.85
N GLY A 194 -8.71 0.53 10.38
CA GLY A 194 -7.50 -0.19 10.77
C GLY A 194 -6.20 0.58 10.41
N THR A 195 -6.15 1.17 9.23
CA THR A 195 -5.02 2.01 8.78
C THR A 195 -4.84 3.25 9.66
N ALA A 196 -5.94 3.94 10.01
CA ALA A 196 -5.92 5.10 10.91
C ALA A 196 -5.34 4.75 12.29
N ARG A 197 -5.76 3.62 12.87
CA ARG A 197 -5.20 3.12 14.14
C ARG A 197 -3.72 2.73 14.01
N ALA A 198 -3.37 1.99 12.95
CA ALA A 198 -2.03 1.44 12.79
C ALA A 198 -0.97 2.51 12.47
N ILE A 199 -1.26 3.43 11.56
CA ILE A 199 -0.31 4.42 11.04
C ILE A 199 -0.43 5.75 11.77
N ALA A 200 -1.66 6.29 11.86
CA ALA A 200 -1.90 7.61 12.45
C ALA A 200 -2.01 7.58 13.98
N LYS A 201 -2.19 6.40 14.59
CA LYS A 201 -2.36 6.20 16.04
C LYS A 201 -3.55 7.00 16.61
N ILE A 202 -4.61 7.13 15.83
CA ILE A 202 -5.86 7.78 16.23
C ILE A 202 -6.99 6.77 16.38
N GLU A 203 -7.98 7.07 17.21
CA GLU A 203 -9.22 6.31 17.25
C GLU A 203 -10.16 6.80 16.12
N PRO A 204 -10.49 5.94 15.13
CA PRO A 204 -11.23 6.37 13.96
C PRO A 204 -12.69 6.69 14.28
N ARG A 205 -13.17 7.79 13.71
CA ARG A 205 -14.58 8.13 13.55
C ARG A 205 -14.86 8.19 12.06
N VAL A 206 -15.66 7.25 11.56
CA VAL A 206 -15.85 7.03 10.12
C VAL A 206 -17.16 7.66 9.66
N ALA A 207 -17.07 8.56 8.69
CA ALA A 207 -18.21 9.10 7.97
C ALA A 207 -18.31 8.43 6.59
N MET A 208 -19.44 7.78 6.33
CA MET A 208 -19.76 7.20 5.03
C MET A 208 -20.39 8.29 4.15
N LEU A 209 -19.58 8.81 3.21
CA LEU A 209 -19.93 9.99 2.45
C LEU A 209 -20.90 9.73 1.30
N SER A 210 -21.83 10.64 1.12
CA SER A 210 -22.79 10.70 0.03
C SER A 210 -23.12 12.17 -0.29
N PHE A 211 -23.81 12.42 -1.39
CA PHE A 211 -24.46 13.73 -1.64
C PHE A 211 -25.76 13.91 -0.85
N SER A 212 -26.20 12.89 -0.12
CA SER A 212 -27.37 12.90 0.78
C SER A 212 -26.92 12.86 2.23
N THR A 213 -27.67 13.49 3.13
CA THR A 213 -27.52 13.39 4.57
C THR A 213 -28.83 12.86 5.15
N LYS A 214 -28.80 11.66 5.75
CA LYS A 214 -29.91 11.02 6.47
C LYS A 214 -31.25 11.06 5.71
N GLY A 215 -31.21 10.62 4.44
CA GLY A 215 -32.40 10.50 3.59
C GLY A 215 -32.85 11.79 2.92
N SER A 216 -32.00 12.83 2.86
CA SER A 216 -32.33 14.09 2.20
C SER A 216 -32.50 13.95 0.68
N ALA A 217 -31.95 12.89 0.07
CA ALA A 217 -32.15 12.54 -1.33
C ALA A 217 -32.44 11.06 -1.50
N LYS A 218 -33.12 10.70 -2.60
CA LYS A 218 -33.43 9.30 -2.98
C LYS A 218 -32.73 8.98 -4.29
N ASN A 219 -31.79 8.04 -4.25
CA ASN A 219 -31.03 7.59 -5.42
C ASN A 219 -30.34 6.25 -5.10
N GLU A 220 -30.12 5.40 -6.08
CA GLU A 220 -29.43 4.12 -5.92
C GLU A 220 -28.01 4.26 -5.31
N LEU A 221 -27.32 5.37 -5.59
CA LEU A 221 -26.01 5.66 -5.00
C LEU A 221 -26.12 6.00 -3.51
N VAL A 222 -27.23 6.60 -3.08
CA VAL A 222 -27.54 6.85 -1.66
C VAL A 222 -27.83 5.53 -0.96
N ASP A 223 -28.71 4.70 -1.55
CA ASP A 223 -29.09 3.39 -1.00
C ASP A 223 -27.85 2.48 -0.84
N LYS A 224 -26.91 2.56 -1.79
CA LYS A 224 -25.62 1.88 -1.70
C LYS A 224 -24.83 2.29 -0.45
N VAL A 225 -24.73 3.58 -0.16
CA VAL A 225 -23.98 4.09 1.01
C VAL A 225 -24.70 3.76 2.32
N VAL A 226 -26.03 3.85 2.36
CA VAL A 226 -26.83 3.41 3.51
C VAL A 226 -26.55 1.94 3.83
N LYS A 227 -26.67 1.06 2.84
CA LYS A 227 -26.37 -0.38 2.99
C LYS A 227 -24.92 -0.62 3.43
N ALA A 228 -23.95 0.09 2.82
CA ALA A 228 -22.55 -0.02 3.18
C ALA A 228 -22.29 0.39 4.64
N THR A 229 -22.97 1.43 5.12
CA THR A 229 -22.88 1.90 6.51
C THR A 229 -23.38 0.83 7.50
N GLU A 230 -24.52 0.20 7.19
CA GLU A 230 -25.05 -0.89 8.02
C GLU A 230 -24.09 -2.09 8.07
N LEU A 231 -23.57 -2.50 6.92
CA LEU A 231 -22.60 -3.59 6.83
C LEU A 231 -21.29 -3.28 7.57
N ALA A 232 -20.77 -2.06 7.42
CA ALA A 232 -19.54 -1.65 8.11
C ALA A 232 -19.71 -1.65 9.64
N LYS A 233 -20.85 -1.19 10.15
CA LYS A 233 -21.20 -1.27 11.59
C LYS A 233 -21.25 -2.72 12.10
N GLN A 234 -21.76 -3.65 11.29
CA GLN A 234 -21.77 -5.07 11.64
C GLN A 234 -20.38 -5.70 11.62
N MET A 235 -19.53 -5.31 10.66
CA MET A 235 -18.16 -5.83 10.51
C MET A 235 -17.20 -5.31 11.58
N ALA A 236 -17.41 -4.07 12.05
CA ALA A 236 -16.53 -3.41 13.02
C ALA A 236 -17.37 -2.68 14.10
N PRO A 237 -18.01 -3.43 15.02
CA PRO A 237 -18.90 -2.85 16.03
C PRO A 237 -18.18 -1.99 17.08
N ASP A 238 -16.86 -2.09 17.16
CA ASP A 238 -15.99 -1.28 18.01
C ASP A 238 -15.58 0.06 17.39
N VAL A 239 -15.91 0.30 16.10
CA VAL A 239 -15.61 1.54 15.40
C VAL A 239 -16.85 2.42 15.35
N MET A 240 -16.70 3.71 15.64
CA MET A 240 -17.74 4.69 15.44
C MET A 240 -17.92 4.95 13.94
N ILE A 241 -19.00 4.44 13.36
CA ILE A 241 -19.32 4.58 11.92
C ILE A 241 -20.69 5.23 11.81
N ASP A 242 -20.82 6.29 11.02
CA ASP A 242 -22.11 6.89 10.71
C ASP A 242 -22.19 7.29 9.22
N GLY A 243 -23.40 7.44 8.74
CA GLY A 243 -23.73 7.75 7.35
C GLY A 243 -25.16 7.31 7.01
N GLU A 244 -25.63 7.56 5.82
CA GLU A 244 -24.93 8.41 4.82
C GLU A 244 -24.96 9.89 5.23
N MET A 245 -23.91 10.62 4.89
CA MET A 245 -23.86 12.07 5.13
C MET A 245 -22.97 12.79 4.11
N GLN A 246 -23.24 14.07 3.91
CA GLN A 246 -22.39 14.95 3.10
C GLN A 246 -21.11 15.31 3.87
N ALA A 247 -20.06 15.72 3.13
CA ALA A 247 -18.76 16.01 3.72
C ALA A 247 -18.78 17.19 4.70
N ASP A 248 -19.60 18.21 4.44
CA ASP A 248 -19.80 19.33 5.35
C ASP A 248 -20.45 18.87 6.67
N ALA A 249 -21.48 18.03 6.61
CA ALA A 249 -22.11 17.45 7.79
C ALA A 249 -21.17 16.52 8.59
N ALA A 250 -20.15 15.95 7.95
CA ALA A 250 -19.15 15.12 8.60
C ALA A 250 -18.03 15.91 9.29
N LEU A 251 -17.73 17.12 8.80
CA LEU A 251 -16.57 17.92 9.21
C LEU A 251 -16.93 19.13 10.08
N VAL A 252 -18.14 19.66 9.94
CA VAL A 252 -18.59 20.89 10.62
C VAL A 252 -19.71 20.53 11.58
N ALA A 253 -19.54 20.93 12.84
CA ALA A 253 -20.54 20.71 13.89
C ALA A 253 -21.71 21.72 13.80
#